data_53998fe6b3b949c1da3ad9bbdfcf1688
#
_entry.id   53998fe6b3b949c1da3ad9bbdfcf1688
#
_cell.length_a   1.000
_cell.length_b   1.000
_cell.length_c   1.000
_cell.angle_alpha   90.00
_cell.angle_beta   90.00
_cell.angle_gamma   90.00
#
_symmetry.space_group_name_H-M   'P 1'
#
loop_
_entity.id
_entity.type
_entity.pdbx_description
1 polymer ?
#
loop_
_entity_poly.entity_id
_entity_poly.type
_entity_poly.pdbx_seq_one_letter_code
_entity_poly.pdbx_strand_id
1 'polypeptide(L)'
;MATFSELGLSDDIVSALSQLGFEEPTPIQQEAIPALLEGRDVLGQAATGTGKTAAFGLPLLDRHVVGAEPDLPLILVLTPTRELCLQVSESFHNFGRNAGIIVTPIYGGQEYGRQIRALKRGTHVVVATPGRALDHINKGTLDLSALKAVVLDEADEMLDLGFADELDAIFNAVPETVQTALFSATLAPRIARIAEEHLKDPVRIQIAREETADGEAPRVPQIAYVVGHNYRLPALGRILDLEGPELAIIFTRTRTEVDELTEALRARGWGVEALHGGLDQPTRDRVMKRARAGQVDVIVATDVAARGIDLENLTHVVNFGIPASYDTYVHRIGRTGRAGRTGTAITLLEPREHRHLRAIERITKSRIEIRSVPSATDVRAHRLEVVRGSV
;
A
#
# COMPACT_ATOMS: atom_id res chain seq x y z
N MET A 1 0.56 -8.57 27.28
CA MET A 1 0.96 -8.55 25.87
C MET A 1 2.45 -8.35 25.81
N ALA A 2 3.17 -8.95 24.85
CA ALA A 2 4.62 -8.78 24.76
C ALA A 2 4.97 -7.33 24.37
N THR A 3 6.03 -6.78 24.96
CA THR A 3 6.57 -5.46 24.60
C THR A 3 7.64 -5.59 23.51
N PHE A 4 8.01 -4.51 22.82
CA PHE A 4 9.10 -4.53 21.84
C PHE A 4 10.46 -4.96 22.46
N SER A 5 10.73 -4.60 23.69
CA SER A 5 11.93 -5.07 24.41
C SER A 5 11.92 -6.58 24.64
N GLU A 6 10.76 -7.16 24.97
CA GLU A 6 10.62 -8.61 25.16
C GLU A 6 10.75 -9.40 23.84
N LEU A 7 10.62 -8.76 22.69
CA LEU A 7 10.87 -9.35 21.38
C LEU A 7 12.37 -9.44 21.03
N GLY A 8 13.26 -8.90 21.84
CA GLY A 8 14.71 -8.99 21.71
C GLY A 8 15.36 -7.85 20.92
N LEU A 9 14.63 -6.75 20.66
CA LEU A 9 15.19 -5.55 20.03
C LEU A 9 16.09 -4.78 21.00
N SER A 10 17.17 -4.17 20.48
CA SER A 10 18.10 -3.33 21.23
C SER A 10 17.45 -2.05 21.77
N ASP A 11 18.07 -1.50 22.82
CA ASP A 11 17.58 -0.26 23.46
C ASP A 11 17.54 0.93 22.50
N ASP A 12 18.44 1.01 21.52
CA ASP A 12 18.48 2.07 20.52
C ASP A 12 17.23 2.04 19.63
N ILE A 13 16.83 0.84 19.17
CA ILE A 13 15.62 0.65 18.36
C ILE A 13 14.36 0.88 19.19
N VAL A 14 14.30 0.32 20.41
CA VAL A 14 13.15 0.50 21.31
C VAL A 14 12.95 1.97 21.69
N SER A 15 14.04 2.72 21.94
CA SER A 15 13.98 4.16 22.21
C SER A 15 13.42 4.95 21.01
N ALA A 16 13.83 4.60 19.78
CA ALA A 16 13.28 5.23 18.58
C ALA A 16 11.78 4.94 18.42
N LEU A 17 11.33 3.72 18.69
CA LEU A 17 9.91 3.34 18.64
C LEU A 17 9.06 4.12 19.63
N SER A 18 9.53 4.26 20.86
CA SER A 18 8.85 5.04 21.91
C SER A 18 8.65 6.50 21.50
N GLN A 19 9.66 7.11 20.86
CA GLN A 19 9.56 8.48 20.32
C GLN A 19 8.60 8.60 19.16
N LEU A 20 8.35 7.51 18.41
CA LEU A 20 7.41 7.44 17.30
C LEU A 20 5.97 7.09 17.75
N GLY A 21 5.76 6.83 19.05
CA GLY A 21 4.45 6.50 19.60
C GLY A 21 4.03 5.03 19.38
N PHE A 22 4.99 4.13 19.15
CA PHE A 22 4.73 2.69 19.12
C PHE A 22 4.64 2.18 20.57
N GLU A 23 3.47 1.70 20.96
CA GLU A 23 3.21 1.21 22.33
C GLU A 23 3.31 -0.31 22.38
N GLU A 24 2.56 -1.02 21.54
CA GLU A 24 2.47 -2.48 21.54
C GLU A 24 2.75 -3.06 20.15
N PRO A 25 3.46 -4.20 20.06
CA PRO A 25 3.70 -4.86 18.78
C PRO A 25 2.42 -5.51 18.23
N THR A 26 2.17 -5.33 16.95
CA THR A 26 1.07 -6.00 16.23
C THR A 26 1.33 -7.51 16.09
N PRO A 27 0.30 -8.34 15.80
CA PRO A 27 0.49 -9.78 15.65
C PRO A 27 1.59 -10.18 14.65
N ILE A 28 1.67 -9.50 13.48
CA ILE A 28 2.74 -9.78 12.52
C ILE A 28 4.14 -9.44 13.05
N GLN A 29 4.24 -8.39 13.87
CA GLN A 29 5.50 -7.98 14.49
C GLN A 29 5.91 -8.98 15.59
N GLN A 30 4.98 -9.46 16.40
CA GLN A 30 5.25 -10.44 17.45
C GLN A 30 5.84 -11.75 16.91
N GLU A 31 5.41 -12.19 15.73
CA GLU A 31 5.89 -13.41 15.10
C GLU A 31 7.14 -13.18 14.23
N ALA A 32 7.20 -12.08 13.47
CA ALA A 32 8.30 -11.87 12.53
C ALA A 32 9.58 -11.33 13.17
N ILE A 33 9.48 -10.46 14.17
CA ILE A 33 10.67 -9.83 14.79
C ILE A 33 11.63 -10.88 15.38
N PRO A 34 11.19 -11.81 16.24
CA PRO A 34 12.09 -12.81 16.81
C PRO A 34 12.73 -13.69 15.72
N ALA A 35 11.94 -14.18 14.77
CA ALA A 35 12.43 -15.03 13.68
C ALA A 35 13.52 -14.35 12.83
N LEU A 36 13.34 -13.06 12.51
CA LEU A 36 14.31 -12.29 11.74
C LEU A 36 15.57 -11.95 12.57
N LEU A 37 15.44 -11.69 13.87
CA LEU A 37 16.58 -11.51 14.77
C LEU A 37 17.43 -12.79 14.90
N GLU A 38 16.81 -13.96 14.86
CA GLU A 38 17.51 -15.26 14.83
C GLU A 38 18.23 -15.52 13.48
N GLY A 39 17.96 -14.73 12.45
CA GLY A 39 18.54 -14.89 11.13
C GLY A 39 17.79 -15.88 10.25
N ARG A 40 16.57 -16.25 10.58
CA ARG A 40 15.72 -17.14 9.79
C ARG A 40 15.04 -16.35 8.64
N ASP A 41 14.81 -17.02 7.54
CA ASP A 41 13.98 -16.48 6.49
C ASP A 41 12.51 -16.45 6.92
N VAL A 42 11.76 -15.47 6.39
CA VAL A 42 10.34 -15.28 6.75
C VAL A 42 9.48 -15.17 5.50
N LEU A 43 8.39 -15.95 5.49
CA LEU A 43 7.28 -15.80 4.55
C LEU A 43 6.05 -15.29 5.29
N GLY A 44 5.81 -13.99 5.22
CA GLY A 44 4.72 -13.32 5.93
C GLY A 44 3.52 -13.04 5.03
N GLN A 45 2.36 -13.63 5.36
CA GLN A 45 1.09 -13.30 4.76
C GLN A 45 0.28 -12.38 5.67
N ALA A 46 0.17 -11.10 5.30
CA ALA A 46 -0.60 -10.13 6.06
C ALA A 46 -1.12 -8.99 5.16
N ALA A 47 -2.29 -8.46 5.48
CA ALA A 47 -2.89 -7.34 4.76
C ALA A 47 -2.04 -6.06 4.87
N THR A 48 -2.28 -5.06 4.00
CA THR A 48 -1.71 -3.72 4.16
C THR A 48 -2.23 -3.07 5.45
N GLY A 49 -1.38 -2.30 6.13
CA GLY A 49 -1.75 -1.62 7.38
C GLY A 49 -1.62 -2.46 8.66
N THR A 50 -1.14 -3.70 8.59
CA THR A 50 -0.90 -4.58 9.76
C THR A 50 0.44 -4.33 10.47
N GLY A 51 1.25 -3.37 9.98
CA GLY A 51 2.57 -3.08 10.56
C GLY A 51 3.72 -3.89 9.98
N LYS A 52 3.59 -4.44 8.76
CA LYS A 52 4.64 -5.23 8.08
C LYS A 52 5.99 -4.52 8.00
N THR A 53 6.00 -3.23 7.66
CA THR A 53 7.26 -2.47 7.52
C THR A 53 8.08 -2.48 8.80
N ALA A 54 7.46 -2.34 9.95
CA ALA A 54 8.14 -2.47 11.25
C ALA A 54 8.49 -3.93 11.55
N ALA A 55 7.65 -4.89 11.15
CA ALA A 55 7.89 -6.32 11.37
C ALA A 55 9.20 -6.81 10.73
N PHE A 56 9.58 -6.29 9.55
CA PHE A 56 10.87 -6.62 8.95
C PHE A 56 11.95 -5.55 9.16
N GLY A 57 11.58 -4.29 9.19
CA GLY A 57 12.54 -3.20 9.27
C GLY A 57 13.28 -3.15 10.60
N LEU A 58 12.57 -3.29 11.70
CA LEU A 58 13.18 -3.22 13.04
C LEU A 58 14.24 -4.29 13.27
N PRO A 59 13.93 -5.60 13.12
CA PRO A 59 14.90 -6.65 13.40
C PRO A 59 16.07 -6.65 12.42
N LEU A 60 15.86 -6.31 11.14
CA LEU A 60 16.95 -6.27 10.18
C LEU A 60 17.89 -5.08 10.40
N LEU A 61 17.37 -3.92 10.80
CA LEU A 61 18.20 -2.79 11.21
C LEU A 61 19.01 -3.12 12.43
N ASP A 62 18.37 -3.67 13.44
CA ASP A 62 19.01 -4.04 14.70
C ASP A 62 20.14 -5.06 14.51
N ARG A 63 19.87 -6.10 13.74
CA ARG A 63 20.80 -7.20 13.51
C ARG A 63 21.99 -6.83 12.62
N HIS A 64 21.77 -6.03 11.59
CA HIS A 64 22.75 -5.87 10.49
C HIS A 64 23.33 -4.47 10.36
N VAL A 65 22.67 -3.44 10.89
CA VAL A 65 22.98 -2.04 10.57
C VAL A 65 23.41 -1.24 11.78
N VAL A 66 22.83 -1.48 12.96
CA VAL A 66 23.22 -0.77 14.20
C VAL A 66 24.71 -0.99 14.46
N GLY A 67 25.49 0.10 14.53
CA GLY A 67 26.94 0.08 14.73
C GLY A 67 27.79 -0.21 13.47
N ALA A 68 27.18 -0.36 12.30
CA ALA A 68 27.90 -0.51 11.03
C ALA A 68 28.24 0.86 10.44
N GLU A 69 29.34 0.93 9.67
CA GLU A 69 29.69 2.12 8.89
C GLU A 69 28.96 2.11 7.53
N PRO A 70 28.52 3.27 7.04
CA PRO A 70 27.83 3.38 5.76
C PRO A 70 28.82 3.29 4.59
N ASP A 71 28.88 2.12 3.98
CA ASP A 71 29.66 1.87 2.76
C ASP A 71 28.77 1.23 1.69
N LEU A 72 28.85 -0.08 1.50
CA LEU A 72 27.95 -0.84 0.65
C LEU A 72 26.64 -1.18 1.39
N PRO A 73 25.51 -1.31 0.68
CA PRO A 73 24.24 -1.62 1.30
C PRO A 73 24.25 -3.00 1.98
N LEU A 74 23.77 -3.03 3.20
CA LEU A 74 23.59 -4.25 4.00
C LEU A 74 22.18 -4.83 3.85
N ILE A 75 21.21 -3.98 3.55
CA ILE A 75 19.80 -4.38 3.37
C ILE A 75 19.30 -3.82 2.03
N LEU A 76 18.65 -4.69 1.23
CA LEU A 76 17.88 -4.32 0.05
C LEU A 76 16.40 -4.60 0.30
N VAL A 77 15.55 -3.58 0.17
CA VAL A 77 14.10 -3.74 0.21
C VAL A 77 13.52 -3.46 -1.17
N LEU A 78 12.83 -4.43 -1.74
CA LEU A 78 12.13 -4.29 -3.02
C LEU A 78 10.66 -3.98 -2.77
N THR A 79 10.14 -2.97 -3.48
CA THR A 79 8.77 -2.50 -3.38
C THR A 79 8.16 -2.28 -4.76
N PRO A 80 6.85 -2.54 -4.98
CA PRO A 80 6.24 -2.48 -6.31
C PRO A 80 6.20 -1.07 -6.91
N THR A 81 6.10 -0.05 -6.06
CA THR A 81 5.87 1.32 -6.52
C THR A 81 6.85 2.31 -5.90
N ARG A 82 7.01 3.44 -6.57
CA ARG A 82 7.81 4.55 -6.07
C ARG A 82 7.28 5.09 -4.74
N GLU A 83 5.98 5.24 -4.64
CA GLU A 83 5.30 5.77 -3.46
C GLU A 83 5.60 4.89 -2.24
N LEU A 84 5.47 3.56 -2.38
CA LEU A 84 5.82 2.62 -1.31
C LEU A 84 7.33 2.61 -1.02
N CYS A 85 8.17 2.73 -2.05
CA CYS A 85 9.62 2.88 -1.88
C CYS A 85 9.97 4.07 -0.97
N LEU A 86 9.34 5.21 -1.19
CA LEU A 86 9.55 6.40 -0.36
C LEU A 86 9.02 6.23 1.07
N GLN A 87 7.84 5.64 1.25
CA GLN A 87 7.24 5.37 2.56
C GLN A 87 8.09 4.41 3.40
N VAL A 88 8.52 3.31 2.79
CA VAL A 88 9.41 2.34 3.45
C VAL A 88 10.75 3.00 3.78
N SER A 89 11.31 3.83 2.88
CA SER A 89 12.55 4.57 3.15
C SER A 89 12.41 5.51 4.33
N GLU A 90 11.29 6.24 4.42
CA GLU A 90 10.99 7.13 5.55
C GLU A 90 10.82 6.35 6.86
N SER A 91 10.13 5.21 6.81
CA SER A 91 9.99 4.32 7.97
C SER A 91 11.34 3.84 8.48
N PHE A 92 12.21 3.33 7.59
CA PHE A 92 13.55 2.88 7.96
C PHE A 92 14.42 4.01 8.52
N HIS A 93 14.34 5.21 7.92
CA HIS A 93 15.03 6.39 8.44
C HIS A 93 14.55 6.74 9.86
N ASN A 94 13.24 6.70 10.09
CA ASN A 94 12.66 6.97 11.39
C ASN A 94 13.02 5.90 12.45
N PHE A 95 12.99 4.63 12.09
CA PHE A 95 13.36 3.52 12.97
C PHE A 95 14.85 3.60 13.39
N GLY A 96 15.72 3.98 12.45
CA GLY A 96 17.17 4.06 12.68
C GLY A 96 17.70 5.44 13.04
N ARG A 97 16.82 6.41 13.39
CA ARG A 97 17.21 7.81 13.63
C ARG A 97 18.25 8.00 14.74
N ASN A 98 18.16 7.19 15.79
CA ASN A 98 19.08 7.25 16.92
C ASN A 98 20.44 6.58 16.61
N ALA A 99 20.48 5.67 15.64
CA ALA A 99 21.68 4.94 15.22
C ALA A 99 22.37 5.53 13.96
N GLY A 100 21.93 6.68 13.46
CA GLY A 100 22.56 7.34 12.32
C GLY A 100 22.43 6.59 10.98
N ILE A 101 21.37 5.82 10.79
CA ILE A 101 21.18 4.96 9.63
C ILE A 101 20.92 5.78 8.36
N ILE A 102 21.67 5.46 7.29
CA ILE A 102 21.53 6.08 5.98
C ILE A 102 20.71 5.16 5.08
N VAL A 103 19.58 5.68 4.58
CA VAL A 103 18.66 4.98 3.68
C VAL A 103 18.65 5.68 2.32
N THR A 104 18.83 4.92 1.24
CA THR A 104 18.83 5.45 -0.12
C THR A 104 17.66 4.88 -0.93
N PRO A 105 16.64 5.69 -1.28
CA PRO A 105 15.56 5.26 -2.15
C PRO A 105 16.00 5.28 -3.63
N ILE A 106 15.71 4.18 -4.37
CA ILE A 106 16.05 3.99 -5.78
C ILE A 106 14.80 3.60 -6.57
N TYR A 107 14.32 4.49 -7.44
CA TYR A 107 13.09 4.25 -8.20
C TYR A 107 13.10 4.96 -9.55
N GLY A 108 12.23 4.51 -10.46
CA GLY A 108 12.05 5.11 -11.78
C GLY A 108 11.49 6.54 -11.75
N GLY A 109 11.72 7.32 -12.81
CA GLY A 109 11.22 8.70 -12.92
C GLY A 109 12.01 9.75 -12.14
N GLN A 110 13.06 9.36 -11.41
CA GLN A 110 14.01 10.28 -10.78
C GLN A 110 15.30 10.37 -11.61
N GLU A 111 16.00 11.50 -11.52
CA GLU A 111 17.31 11.70 -12.15
C GLU A 111 18.33 10.65 -11.70
N TYR A 112 18.87 9.90 -12.65
CA TYR A 112 19.76 8.79 -12.39
C TYR A 112 21.06 9.22 -11.67
N GLY A 113 21.64 10.35 -12.07
CA GLY A 113 22.85 10.89 -11.47
C GLY A 113 22.72 11.22 -9.98
N ARG A 114 21.49 11.58 -9.52
CA ARG A 114 21.22 11.84 -8.11
C ARG A 114 21.32 10.55 -7.28
N GLN A 115 20.78 9.45 -7.79
CA GLN A 115 20.84 8.15 -7.15
C GLN A 115 22.28 7.61 -7.08
N ILE A 116 23.04 7.72 -8.17
CA ILE A 116 24.47 7.35 -8.20
C ILE A 116 25.26 8.12 -7.15
N ARG A 117 25.06 9.43 -7.04
CA ARG A 117 25.75 10.25 -6.03
C ARG A 117 25.40 9.84 -4.61
N ALA A 118 24.16 9.43 -4.35
CA ALA A 118 23.72 8.95 -3.05
C ALA A 118 24.41 7.61 -2.71
N LEU A 119 24.40 6.65 -3.62
CA LEU A 119 25.07 5.35 -3.45
C LEU A 119 26.58 5.50 -3.21
N LYS A 120 27.26 6.36 -3.98
CA LYS A 120 28.70 6.60 -3.81
C LYS A 120 29.10 7.25 -2.50
N ARG A 121 28.17 7.87 -1.77
CA ARG A 121 28.43 8.45 -0.43
C ARG A 121 28.35 7.41 0.68
N GLY A 122 27.97 6.19 0.34
CA GLY A 122 27.71 5.12 1.27
C GLY A 122 26.26 5.09 1.75
N THR A 123 25.71 3.90 1.96
CA THR A 123 24.36 3.67 2.43
C THR A 123 24.26 2.34 3.15
N HIS A 124 23.47 2.29 4.21
CA HIS A 124 23.21 1.04 4.95
C HIS A 124 22.04 0.26 4.29
N VAL A 125 21.02 0.97 3.85
CA VAL A 125 19.78 0.39 3.33
C VAL A 125 19.47 0.99 1.98
N VAL A 126 19.20 0.13 1.00
CA VAL A 126 18.60 0.53 -0.27
C VAL A 126 17.15 0.06 -0.30
N VAL A 127 16.23 0.99 -0.52
CA VAL A 127 14.82 0.65 -0.82
C VAL A 127 14.59 0.96 -2.30
N ALA A 128 14.12 -0.01 -3.07
CA ALA A 128 14.11 0.13 -4.53
C ALA A 128 12.86 -0.45 -5.20
N THR A 129 12.49 0.10 -6.37
CA THR A 129 11.61 -0.59 -7.31
C THR A 129 12.44 -1.55 -8.18
N PRO A 130 11.92 -2.77 -8.52
CA PRO A 130 12.71 -3.82 -9.17
C PRO A 130 13.45 -3.36 -10.42
N GLY A 131 12.76 -2.79 -11.40
CA GLY A 131 13.38 -2.35 -12.66
C GLY A 131 14.52 -1.34 -12.47
N ARG A 132 14.42 -0.40 -11.51
CA ARG A 132 15.48 0.58 -11.27
C ARG A 132 16.65 -0.05 -10.46
N ALA A 133 16.37 -0.98 -9.55
CA ALA A 133 17.41 -1.73 -8.85
C ALA A 133 18.25 -2.53 -9.86
N LEU A 134 17.59 -3.28 -10.74
CA LEU A 134 18.26 -4.06 -11.79
C LEU A 134 19.08 -3.17 -12.74
N ASP A 135 18.59 -2.01 -13.13
CA ASP A 135 19.33 -1.01 -13.90
C ASP A 135 20.66 -0.60 -13.23
N HIS A 136 20.62 -0.34 -11.91
CA HIS A 136 21.83 0.03 -11.15
C HIS A 136 22.77 -1.16 -10.97
N ILE A 137 22.26 -2.37 -10.75
CA ILE A 137 23.05 -3.61 -10.67
C ILE A 137 23.78 -3.86 -12.00
N ASN A 138 23.06 -3.83 -13.12
CA ASN A 138 23.62 -4.07 -14.46
C ASN A 138 24.68 -3.04 -14.86
N LYS A 139 24.60 -1.83 -14.36
CA LYS A 139 25.58 -0.76 -14.58
C LYS A 139 26.73 -0.75 -13.55
N GLY A 140 26.73 -1.68 -12.60
CA GLY A 140 27.73 -1.75 -11.52
C GLY A 140 27.71 -0.53 -10.59
N THR A 141 26.60 0.19 -10.51
CA THR A 141 26.44 1.36 -9.63
C THR A 141 25.74 1.03 -8.30
N LEU A 142 25.14 -0.15 -8.19
CA LEU A 142 24.67 -0.77 -6.97
C LEU A 142 25.40 -2.09 -6.79
N ASP A 143 26.32 -2.13 -5.85
CA ASP A 143 27.08 -3.31 -5.45
C ASP A 143 26.36 -4.00 -4.29
N LEU A 144 25.99 -5.27 -4.48
CA LEU A 144 25.30 -6.10 -3.50
C LEU A 144 26.23 -7.07 -2.74
N SER A 145 27.55 -6.99 -2.94
CA SER A 145 28.51 -7.96 -2.38
C SER A 145 28.52 -8.00 -0.84
N ALA A 146 28.17 -6.90 -0.17
CA ALA A 146 28.08 -6.81 1.30
C ALA A 146 26.69 -7.10 1.85
N LEU A 147 25.71 -7.42 1.00
CA LEU A 147 24.31 -7.58 1.39
C LEU A 147 24.14 -8.69 2.44
N LYS A 148 23.37 -8.41 3.48
CA LYS A 148 23.03 -9.32 4.57
C LYS A 148 21.58 -9.75 4.54
N ALA A 149 20.69 -8.88 4.08
CA ALA A 149 19.26 -9.18 3.99
C ALA A 149 18.62 -8.61 2.74
N VAL A 150 17.67 -9.35 2.17
CA VAL A 150 16.77 -8.89 1.11
C VAL A 150 15.32 -9.05 1.55
N VAL A 151 14.51 -8.03 1.28
CA VAL A 151 13.08 -8.03 1.60
C VAL A 151 12.28 -7.77 0.32
N LEU A 152 11.22 -8.55 0.12
CA LEU A 152 10.16 -8.27 -0.85
C LEU A 152 8.92 -7.80 -0.07
N ASP A 153 8.55 -6.55 -0.22
CA ASP A 153 7.30 -6.03 0.36
C ASP A 153 6.24 -5.85 -0.73
N GLU A 154 5.03 -6.31 -0.46
CA GLU A 154 3.93 -6.41 -1.43
C GLU A 154 4.34 -7.21 -2.69
N ALA A 155 4.88 -8.42 -2.48
CA ALA A 155 5.40 -9.29 -3.56
C ALA A 155 4.33 -9.64 -4.62
N ASP A 156 3.07 -9.85 -4.21
CA ASP A 156 1.93 -10.06 -5.10
C ASP A 156 1.74 -8.87 -6.06
N GLU A 157 1.83 -7.66 -5.57
CA GLU A 157 1.74 -6.45 -6.37
C GLU A 157 2.91 -6.31 -7.37
N MET A 158 4.13 -6.71 -6.99
CA MET A 158 5.26 -6.72 -7.92
C MET A 158 5.04 -7.68 -9.09
N LEU A 159 4.51 -8.86 -8.83
CA LEU A 159 4.17 -9.82 -9.89
C LEU A 159 3.01 -9.37 -10.78
N ASP A 160 2.00 -8.73 -10.19
CA ASP A 160 0.89 -8.15 -10.94
C ASP A 160 1.33 -7.00 -11.86
N LEU A 161 2.39 -6.29 -11.49
CA LEU A 161 3.02 -5.26 -12.31
C LEU A 161 3.97 -5.83 -13.37
N GLY A 162 4.23 -7.13 -13.36
CA GLY A 162 5.05 -7.83 -14.35
C GLY A 162 6.54 -7.87 -14.05
N PHE A 163 6.97 -7.62 -12.81
CA PHE A 163 8.38 -7.59 -12.40
C PHE A 163 8.98 -8.98 -12.11
N ALA A 164 8.39 -10.08 -12.60
CA ALA A 164 8.90 -11.42 -12.34
C ALA A 164 10.36 -11.60 -12.81
N ASP A 165 10.65 -11.20 -14.06
CA ASP A 165 11.97 -11.36 -14.65
C ASP A 165 13.03 -10.49 -13.96
N GLU A 166 12.66 -9.27 -13.53
CA GLU A 166 13.53 -8.39 -12.77
C GLU A 166 13.82 -8.94 -11.38
N LEU A 167 12.85 -9.53 -10.71
CA LEU A 167 13.04 -10.16 -9.40
C LEU A 167 14.00 -11.34 -9.51
N ASP A 168 13.79 -12.23 -10.46
CA ASP A 168 14.69 -13.37 -10.71
C ASP A 168 16.12 -12.91 -11.00
N ALA A 169 16.29 -11.87 -11.83
CA ALA A 169 17.62 -11.32 -12.16
C ALA A 169 18.29 -10.68 -10.93
N ILE A 170 17.53 -10.00 -10.05
CA ILE A 170 18.05 -9.42 -8.81
C ILE A 170 18.48 -10.53 -7.84
N PHE A 171 17.66 -11.56 -7.64
CA PHE A 171 18.03 -12.70 -6.78
C PHE A 171 19.26 -13.44 -7.25
N ASN A 172 19.47 -13.56 -8.56
CA ASN A 172 20.69 -14.14 -9.13
C ASN A 172 21.95 -13.29 -8.85
N ALA A 173 21.81 -11.99 -8.55
CA ALA A 173 22.89 -11.09 -8.18
C ALA A 173 23.13 -10.97 -6.67
N VAL A 174 22.21 -11.49 -5.85
CA VAL A 174 22.29 -11.47 -4.39
C VAL A 174 23.19 -12.61 -3.89
N PRO A 175 24.09 -12.39 -2.89
CA PRO A 175 24.90 -13.47 -2.30
C PRO A 175 24.05 -14.59 -1.72
N GLU A 176 24.47 -15.84 -1.87
CA GLU A 176 23.72 -17.02 -1.36
C GLU A 176 23.49 -17.03 0.15
N THR A 177 24.31 -16.32 0.92
CA THR A 177 24.21 -16.28 2.40
C THR A 177 23.22 -15.25 2.93
N VAL A 178 22.54 -14.52 2.06
CA VAL A 178 21.62 -13.44 2.42
C VAL A 178 20.37 -14.02 3.07
N GLN A 179 19.93 -13.38 4.16
CA GLN A 179 18.64 -13.63 4.80
C GLN A 179 17.52 -13.05 3.94
N THR A 180 16.46 -13.82 3.67
CA THR A 180 15.35 -13.39 2.81
C THR A 180 14.05 -13.27 3.58
N ALA A 181 13.35 -12.15 3.42
CA ALA A 181 12.01 -11.97 3.95
C ALA A 181 11.04 -11.59 2.82
N LEU A 182 9.94 -12.32 2.69
CA LEU A 182 8.91 -12.08 1.70
C LEU A 182 7.59 -11.78 2.39
N PHE A 183 7.04 -10.60 2.13
CA PHE A 183 5.73 -10.18 2.61
C PHE A 183 4.76 -9.95 1.47
N SER A 184 3.55 -10.53 1.61
CA SER A 184 2.50 -10.45 0.60
C SER A 184 1.13 -10.44 1.27
N ALA A 185 0.13 -9.84 0.63
CA ALA A 185 -1.26 -9.95 1.10
C ALA A 185 -1.89 -11.29 0.70
N THR A 186 -1.39 -11.89 -0.39
CA THR A 186 -1.88 -13.17 -0.92
C THR A 186 -0.72 -14.15 -1.17
N LEU A 187 -1.00 -15.46 -1.02
CA LEU A 187 -0.06 -16.52 -1.39
C LEU A 187 -0.52 -17.21 -2.68
N ALA A 188 -0.67 -16.42 -3.75
CA ALA A 188 -0.94 -16.98 -5.08
C ALA A 188 0.19 -17.96 -5.50
N PRO A 189 -0.08 -18.92 -6.40
CA PRO A 189 0.91 -19.94 -6.81
C PRO A 189 2.25 -19.35 -7.28
N ARG A 190 2.22 -18.15 -7.89
CA ARG A 190 3.44 -17.45 -8.31
C ARG A 190 4.30 -16.98 -7.13
N ILE A 191 3.66 -16.50 -6.06
CA ILE A 191 4.36 -16.10 -4.82
C ILE A 191 4.95 -17.32 -4.12
N ALA A 192 4.17 -18.41 -4.03
CA ALA A 192 4.65 -19.67 -3.45
C ALA A 192 5.91 -20.17 -4.16
N ARG A 193 5.95 -20.07 -5.49
CA ARG A 193 7.11 -20.44 -6.30
C ARG A 193 8.35 -19.60 -5.98
N ILE A 194 8.22 -18.27 -5.92
CA ILE A 194 9.34 -17.38 -5.53
C ILE A 194 9.84 -17.73 -4.13
N ALA A 195 8.91 -18.00 -3.20
CA ALA A 195 9.28 -18.40 -1.84
C ALA A 195 10.02 -19.74 -1.81
N GLU A 196 9.61 -20.74 -2.61
CA GLU A 196 10.29 -22.04 -2.74
C GLU A 196 11.67 -21.93 -3.38
N GLU A 197 11.85 -21.03 -4.36
CA GLU A 197 13.11 -20.86 -5.09
C GLU A 197 14.16 -20.05 -4.31
N HIS A 198 13.72 -19.06 -3.50
CA HIS A 198 14.62 -18.06 -2.93
C HIS A 198 14.66 -18.00 -1.39
N LEU A 199 13.76 -18.66 -0.67
CA LEU A 199 13.78 -18.70 0.79
C LEU A 199 14.27 -20.07 1.29
N LYS A 200 15.05 -20.05 2.36
CA LYS A 200 15.66 -21.24 2.99
C LYS A 200 14.91 -21.59 4.29
N ASP A 201 14.13 -22.64 4.28
CA ASP A 201 13.32 -23.10 5.42
C ASP A 201 12.62 -21.95 6.18
N PRO A 202 11.77 -21.16 5.48
CA PRO A 202 11.24 -19.94 6.06
C PRO A 202 10.23 -20.22 7.17
N VAL A 203 10.25 -19.34 8.18
CA VAL A 203 9.13 -19.24 9.12
C VAL A 203 7.92 -18.72 8.36
N ARG A 204 6.84 -19.50 8.34
CA ARG A 204 5.59 -19.12 7.69
C ARG A 204 4.68 -18.45 8.70
N ILE A 205 4.41 -17.19 8.48
CA ILE A 205 3.55 -16.36 9.33
C ILE A 205 2.30 -16.01 8.53
N GLN A 206 1.15 -16.37 9.07
CA GLN A 206 -0.13 -16.06 8.44
C GLN A 206 -1.02 -15.34 9.43
N ILE A 207 -1.09 -14.03 9.30
CA ILE A 207 -2.02 -13.24 10.10
C ILE A 207 -3.38 -13.29 9.40
N ALA A 208 -4.30 -14.01 10.03
CA ALA A 208 -5.69 -14.04 9.60
C ALA A 208 -6.22 -12.59 9.59
N ARG A 209 -7.05 -12.25 8.61
CA ARG A 209 -7.87 -11.04 8.74
C ARG A 209 -8.67 -11.20 10.03
N GLU A 210 -8.66 -10.18 10.89
CA GLU A 210 -9.58 -10.13 12.01
C GLU A 210 -10.99 -10.36 11.45
N GLU A 211 -11.54 -11.55 11.65
CA GLU A 211 -12.95 -11.80 11.46
C GLU A 211 -13.60 -10.94 12.53
N THR A 212 -14.41 -9.94 12.13
CA THR A 212 -15.26 -9.23 13.05
C THR A 212 -16.07 -10.28 13.79
N ALA A 213 -16.02 -10.26 15.12
CA ALA A 213 -16.82 -11.13 15.95
C ALA A 213 -18.30 -11.02 15.49
N ASP A 214 -19.03 -12.14 15.47
CA ASP A 214 -20.43 -12.16 15.05
C ASP A 214 -21.19 -11.07 15.81
N GLY A 215 -21.59 -9.99 15.13
CA GLY A 215 -22.32 -8.86 15.67
C GLY A 215 -21.64 -7.49 15.63
N GLU A 216 -20.33 -7.39 15.34
CA GLU A 216 -19.70 -6.09 15.09
C GLU A 216 -19.91 -5.63 13.64
N ALA A 217 -20.21 -4.34 13.48
CA ALA A 217 -20.29 -3.73 12.15
C ALA A 217 -18.92 -3.78 11.47
N PRO A 218 -18.85 -4.14 10.17
CA PRO A 218 -17.58 -4.16 9.45
C PRO A 218 -16.93 -2.78 9.50
N ARG A 219 -15.61 -2.73 9.75
CA ARG A 219 -14.83 -1.45 9.79
C ARG A 219 -14.97 -0.65 8.50
N VAL A 220 -15.22 -1.33 7.37
CA VAL A 220 -15.49 -0.74 6.06
C VAL A 220 -16.83 -1.28 5.56
N PRO A 221 -17.97 -0.60 5.82
CA PRO A 221 -19.23 -0.89 5.19
C PRO A 221 -19.11 -0.91 3.66
N GLN A 222 -19.67 -1.95 3.04
CA GLN A 222 -19.62 -2.13 1.60
C GLN A 222 -21.00 -1.98 1.00
N ILE A 223 -21.15 -1.00 0.10
CA ILE A 223 -22.40 -0.63 -0.53
C ILE A 223 -22.27 -0.81 -2.05
N ALA A 224 -23.28 -1.37 -2.68
CA ALA A 224 -23.35 -1.51 -4.12
C ALA A 224 -24.58 -0.82 -4.69
N TYR A 225 -24.40 -0.15 -5.82
CA TYR A 225 -25.48 0.47 -6.59
C TYR A 225 -25.53 -0.17 -7.98
N VAL A 226 -26.67 -0.76 -8.32
CA VAL A 226 -26.89 -1.37 -9.65
C VAL A 226 -27.36 -0.29 -10.61
N VAL A 227 -26.50 0.04 -11.58
CA VAL A 227 -26.71 1.19 -12.48
C VAL A 227 -26.32 0.82 -13.90
N GLY A 228 -27.16 1.13 -14.88
CA GLY A 228 -26.81 1.00 -16.30
C GLY A 228 -25.62 1.90 -16.68
N HIS A 229 -24.80 1.48 -17.61
CA HIS A 229 -23.54 2.15 -17.99
C HIS A 229 -23.69 3.67 -18.18
N ASN A 230 -24.67 4.10 -18.98
CA ASN A 230 -24.91 5.51 -19.28
C ASN A 230 -25.37 6.37 -18.11
N TYR A 231 -25.79 5.73 -17.01
CA TYR A 231 -26.29 6.41 -15.81
C TYR A 231 -25.29 6.41 -14.65
N ARG A 232 -24.10 5.80 -14.83
CA ARG A 232 -23.09 5.72 -13.75
C ARG A 232 -22.63 7.09 -13.29
N LEU A 233 -22.30 7.99 -14.19
CA LEU A 233 -21.83 9.33 -13.83
C LEU A 233 -22.90 10.18 -13.13
N PRO A 234 -24.16 10.25 -13.62
CA PRO A 234 -25.24 10.92 -12.87
C PRO A 234 -25.49 10.30 -11.50
N ALA A 235 -25.42 8.96 -11.38
CA ALA A 235 -25.59 8.26 -10.12
C ALA A 235 -24.48 8.58 -9.13
N LEU A 236 -23.21 8.50 -9.59
CA LEU A 236 -22.04 8.83 -8.77
C LEU A 236 -22.14 10.24 -8.19
N GLY A 237 -22.50 11.23 -8.99
CA GLY A 237 -22.64 12.60 -8.50
C GLY A 237 -23.66 12.72 -7.36
N ARG A 238 -24.82 12.03 -7.46
CA ARG A 238 -25.82 12.02 -6.40
C ARG A 238 -25.37 11.26 -5.16
N ILE A 239 -24.64 10.17 -5.34
CA ILE A 239 -24.08 9.39 -4.24
C ILE A 239 -23.04 10.23 -3.47
N LEU A 240 -22.10 10.87 -4.16
CA LEU A 240 -21.13 11.77 -3.53
C LEU A 240 -21.79 12.95 -2.80
N ASP A 241 -22.83 13.54 -3.41
CA ASP A 241 -23.59 14.63 -2.80
C ASP A 241 -24.34 14.20 -1.51
N LEU A 242 -24.69 12.91 -1.37
CA LEU A 242 -25.35 12.36 -0.20
C LEU A 242 -24.36 11.92 0.87
N GLU A 243 -23.29 11.23 0.46
CA GLU A 243 -22.27 10.66 1.37
C GLU A 243 -21.32 11.74 1.94
N GLY A 244 -21.10 12.85 1.22
CA GLY A 244 -20.28 13.99 1.66
C GLY A 244 -18.85 13.61 2.06
N PRO A 245 -18.09 12.91 1.22
CA PRO A 245 -16.75 12.43 1.60
C PRO A 245 -15.80 13.60 1.93
N GLU A 246 -15.00 13.46 3.00
CA GLU A 246 -13.88 14.39 3.25
C GLU A 246 -12.77 14.21 2.20
N LEU A 247 -12.45 12.95 1.89
CA LEU A 247 -11.58 12.56 0.77
C LEU A 247 -12.03 11.21 0.24
N ALA A 248 -12.35 11.15 -1.05
CA ALA A 248 -12.67 9.92 -1.75
C ALA A 248 -11.63 9.55 -2.78
N ILE A 249 -11.39 8.25 -2.99
CA ILE A 249 -10.70 7.73 -4.17
C ILE A 249 -11.68 6.97 -5.05
N ILE A 250 -11.73 7.32 -6.34
CA ILE A 250 -12.58 6.67 -7.32
C ILE A 250 -11.72 5.88 -8.31
N PHE A 251 -11.90 4.58 -8.31
CA PHE A 251 -11.18 3.68 -9.21
C PHE A 251 -11.91 3.52 -10.54
N THR A 252 -11.19 3.73 -11.64
CA THR A 252 -11.64 3.47 -13.01
C THR A 252 -10.73 2.48 -13.71
N ARG A 253 -11.15 1.95 -14.87
CA ARG A 253 -10.38 0.94 -15.62
C ARG A 253 -9.31 1.55 -16.51
N THR A 254 -9.56 2.73 -17.09
CA THR A 254 -8.71 3.33 -18.10
C THR A 254 -8.31 4.76 -17.77
N ARG A 255 -7.20 5.22 -18.35
CA ARG A 255 -6.73 6.62 -18.24
C ARG A 255 -7.76 7.60 -18.79
N THR A 256 -8.39 7.27 -19.91
CA THR A 256 -9.44 8.09 -20.53
C THR A 256 -10.63 8.26 -19.59
N GLU A 257 -11.09 7.19 -18.95
CA GLU A 257 -12.16 7.30 -17.94
C GLU A 257 -11.76 8.18 -16.76
N VAL A 258 -10.47 8.14 -16.34
CA VAL A 258 -9.98 9.03 -15.28
C VAL A 258 -10.15 10.48 -15.70
N ASP A 259 -9.70 10.85 -16.90
CA ASP A 259 -9.74 12.23 -17.37
C ASP A 259 -11.19 12.71 -17.54
N GLU A 260 -12.03 11.93 -18.22
CA GLU A 260 -13.45 12.23 -18.44
C GLU A 260 -14.23 12.40 -17.13
N LEU A 261 -14.01 11.49 -16.16
CA LEU A 261 -14.68 11.55 -14.88
C LEU A 261 -14.19 12.73 -14.03
N THR A 262 -12.90 13.03 -14.08
CA THR A 262 -12.30 14.19 -13.42
C THR A 262 -12.91 15.49 -13.92
N GLU A 263 -13.01 15.68 -15.23
CA GLU A 263 -13.64 16.88 -15.82
C GLU A 263 -15.12 16.97 -15.44
N ALA A 264 -15.84 15.86 -15.52
CA ALA A 264 -17.27 15.83 -15.22
C ALA A 264 -17.58 16.15 -13.75
N LEU A 265 -16.75 15.70 -12.81
CA LEU A 265 -16.91 16.02 -11.40
C LEU A 265 -16.47 17.44 -11.07
N ARG A 266 -15.41 17.96 -11.70
CA ARG A 266 -15.02 19.38 -11.61
C ARG A 266 -16.14 20.31 -12.08
N ALA A 267 -16.80 19.98 -13.19
CA ALA A 267 -17.94 20.75 -13.71
C ALA A 267 -19.14 20.80 -12.73
N ARG A 268 -19.18 19.86 -11.76
CA ARG A 268 -20.17 19.83 -10.67
C ARG A 268 -19.75 20.56 -9.40
N GLY A 269 -18.53 21.13 -9.39
CA GLY A 269 -18.00 21.89 -8.26
C GLY A 269 -17.16 21.11 -7.27
N TRP A 270 -16.84 19.81 -7.53
CA TRP A 270 -15.96 19.04 -6.69
C TRP A 270 -14.47 19.42 -6.89
N GLY A 271 -13.71 19.46 -5.82
CA GLY A 271 -12.25 19.55 -5.86
C GLY A 271 -11.61 18.23 -6.27
N VAL A 272 -11.41 18.00 -7.58
CA VAL A 272 -11.02 16.70 -8.14
C VAL A 272 -9.62 16.73 -8.74
N GLU A 273 -8.83 15.71 -8.48
CA GLU A 273 -7.55 15.46 -9.15
C GLU A 273 -7.52 14.09 -9.83
N ALA A 274 -6.90 14.05 -11.02
CA ALA A 274 -6.64 12.83 -11.75
C ALA A 274 -5.32 12.17 -11.31
N LEU A 275 -5.29 10.82 -11.26
CA LEU A 275 -4.08 10.07 -10.97
C LEU A 275 -3.97 8.82 -11.84
N HIS A 276 -3.14 8.86 -12.88
CA HIS A 276 -2.93 7.74 -13.81
C HIS A 276 -1.50 7.73 -14.35
N GLY A 277 -1.09 6.63 -14.97
CA GLY A 277 0.27 6.43 -15.46
C GLY A 277 0.68 7.30 -16.67
N GLY A 278 -0.21 8.16 -17.19
CA GLY A 278 0.10 9.16 -18.21
C GLY A 278 0.60 10.49 -17.65
N LEU A 279 0.49 10.70 -16.33
CA LEU A 279 0.97 11.91 -15.68
C LEU A 279 2.48 11.82 -15.43
N ASP A 280 3.17 12.97 -15.59
CA ASP A 280 4.55 13.08 -15.16
C ASP A 280 4.67 13.06 -13.63
N GLN A 281 5.86 12.77 -13.14
CA GLN A 281 6.08 12.60 -11.72
C GLN A 281 5.87 13.88 -10.90
N PRO A 282 6.32 15.07 -11.34
CA PRO A 282 6.03 16.31 -10.62
C PRO A 282 4.53 16.57 -10.44
N THR A 283 3.72 16.23 -11.43
CA THR A 283 2.25 16.35 -11.34
C THR A 283 1.67 15.37 -10.32
N ARG A 284 2.12 14.09 -10.32
CA ARG A 284 1.70 13.10 -9.32
C ARG A 284 2.05 13.56 -7.89
N ASP A 285 3.28 14.02 -7.68
CA ASP A 285 3.75 14.52 -6.37
C ASP A 285 2.90 15.72 -5.89
N ARG A 286 2.52 16.61 -6.81
CA ARG A 286 1.64 17.76 -6.52
C ARG A 286 0.24 17.30 -6.11
N VAL A 287 -0.35 16.34 -6.83
CA VAL A 287 -1.67 15.76 -6.49
C VAL A 287 -1.65 15.17 -5.09
N MET A 288 -0.64 14.34 -4.78
CA MET A 288 -0.50 13.71 -3.48
C MET A 288 -0.31 14.74 -2.35
N LYS A 289 0.50 15.78 -2.59
CA LYS A 289 0.70 16.88 -1.63
C LYS A 289 -0.60 17.64 -1.35
N ARG A 290 -1.38 17.93 -2.38
CA ARG A 290 -2.68 18.64 -2.25
C ARG A 290 -3.70 17.77 -1.52
N ALA A 291 -3.76 16.46 -1.81
CA ALA A 291 -4.65 15.54 -1.12
C ALA A 291 -4.32 15.44 0.38
N ARG A 292 -3.04 15.31 0.75
CA ARG A 292 -2.61 15.30 2.16
C ARG A 292 -2.90 16.63 2.88
N ALA A 293 -2.90 17.73 2.15
CA ALA A 293 -3.21 19.06 2.68
C ALA A 293 -4.73 19.35 2.77
N GLY A 294 -5.61 18.38 2.45
CA GLY A 294 -7.06 18.57 2.46
C GLY A 294 -7.58 19.54 1.40
N GLN A 295 -6.85 19.72 0.30
CA GLN A 295 -7.21 20.65 -0.79
C GLN A 295 -7.89 19.93 -1.97
N VAL A 296 -8.25 18.66 -1.80
CA VAL A 296 -8.86 17.80 -2.80
C VAL A 296 -9.94 16.99 -2.11
N ASP A 297 -11.13 16.96 -2.68
CA ASP A 297 -12.26 16.16 -2.18
C ASP A 297 -12.26 14.75 -2.79
N VAL A 298 -11.79 14.64 -4.04
CA VAL A 298 -11.86 13.41 -4.83
C VAL A 298 -10.60 13.20 -5.64
N ILE A 299 -10.02 12.00 -5.56
CA ILE A 299 -8.99 11.53 -6.49
C ILE A 299 -9.63 10.51 -7.42
N VAL A 300 -9.54 10.69 -8.72
CA VAL A 300 -9.92 9.69 -9.72
C VAL A 300 -8.67 8.98 -10.21
N ALA A 301 -8.60 7.66 -10.08
CA ALA A 301 -7.36 6.93 -10.34
C ALA A 301 -7.58 5.60 -11.07
N THR A 302 -6.54 5.15 -11.79
CA THR A 302 -6.39 3.74 -12.20
C THR A 302 -5.74 2.93 -11.08
N ASP A 303 -5.97 1.61 -11.05
CA ASP A 303 -5.36 0.70 -10.07
C ASP A 303 -3.84 0.89 -9.95
N VAL A 304 -3.15 0.87 -11.09
CA VAL A 304 -1.69 1.00 -11.15
C VAL A 304 -1.20 2.30 -10.51
N ALA A 305 -1.91 3.40 -10.75
CA ALA A 305 -1.50 4.69 -10.23
C ALA A 305 -1.87 4.90 -8.75
N ALA A 306 -2.90 4.22 -8.28
CA ALA A 306 -3.36 4.26 -6.90
C ALA A 306 -2.64 3.27 -5.97
N ARG A 307 -1.83 2.36 -6.55
CA ARG A 307 -0.98 1.46 -5.76
C ARG A 307 0.06 2.25 -4.97
N GLY A 308 0.28 1.84 -3.73
CA GLY A 308 1.21 2.52 -2.83
C GLY A 308 0.75 3.90 -2.33
N ILE A 309 -0.47 4.35 -2.69
CA ILE A 309 -1.02 5.57 -2.11
C ILE A 309 -1.32 5.33 -0.63
N ASP A 310 -0.70 6.12 0.20
CA ASP A 310 -1.03 6.24 1.61
C ASP A 310 -1.63 7.63 1.86
N LEU A 311 -2.94 7.63 2.05
CA LEU A 311 -3.72 8.79 2.43
C LEU A 311 -4.51 8.39 3.67
N GLU A 312 -4.06 8.86 4.80
CA GLU A 312 -4.67 8.54 6.11
C GLU A 312 -6.11 9.04 6.22
N ASN A 313 -6.48 10.07 5.46
CA ASN A 313 -7.79 10.73 5.53
C ASN A 313 -8.81 10.18 4.51
N LEU A 314 -8.55 9.03 3.87
CA LEU A 314 -9.45 8.43 2.91
C LEU A 314 -10.70 7.90 3.62
N THR A 315 -11.83 8.63 3.51
CA THR A 315 -13.11 8.23 4.07
C THR A 315 -13.90 7.33 3.15
N HIS A 316 -13.72 7.47 1.82
CA HIS A 316 -14.48 6.70 0.84
C HIS A 316 -13.61 6.10 -0.25
N VAL A 317 -13.91 4.86 -0.60
CA VAL A 317 -13.40 4.18 -1.79
C VAL A 317 -14.55 3.90 -2.72
N VAL A 318 -14.47 4.35 -3.97
CA VAL A 318 -15.51 4.12 -4.96
C VAL A 318 -14.95 3.30 -6.13
N ASN A 319 -15.53 2.14 -6.40
CA ASN A 319 -15.32 1.41 -7.63
C ASN A 319 -16.31 1.92 -8.69
N PHE A 320 -15.86 2.68 -9.68
CA PHE A 320 -16.69 3.17 -10.81
C PHE A 320 -17.04 2.06 -11.82
N GLY A 321 -16.85 0.85 -11.45
CA GLY A 321 -17.16 -0.40 -12.10
C GLY A 321 -16.57 -1.51 -11.27
N ILE A 322 -17.20 -2.68 -11.26
CA ILE A 322 -16.70 -3.81 -10.50
C ILE A 322 -15.32 -4.22 -11.04
N PRO A 323 -14.28 -4.39 -10.20
CA PRO A 323 -12.95 -4.81 -10.68
C PRO A 323 -12.98 -6.26 -11.19
N ALA A 324 -12.02 -6.61 -12.05
CA ALA A 324 -11.96 -7.91 -12.70
C ALA A 324 -11.66 -9.07 -11.74
N SER A 325 -10.91 -8.81 -10.67
CA SER A 325 -10.55 -9.81 -9.66
C SER A 325 -10.99 -9.39 -8.26
N TYR A 326 -11.20 -10.38 -7.39
CA TYR A 326 -11.50 -10.13 -5.98
C TYR A 326 -10.30 -9.55 -5.24
N ASP A 327 -9.06 -9.92 -5.60
CA ASP A 327 -7.85 -9.34 -5.00
C ASP A 327 -7.81 -7.83 -5.24
N THR A 328 -8.02 -7.41 -6.50
CA THR A 328 -8.13 -5.99 -6.84
C THR A 328 -9.23 -5.30 -6.02
N TYR A 329 -10.39 -5.94 -5.86
CA TYR A 329 -11.48 -5.40 -5.04
C TYR A 329 -11.03 -5.15 -3.61
N VAL A 330 -10.42 -6.15 -3.01
CA VAL A 330 -9.91 -6.10 -1.64
C VAL A 330 -8.82 -5.03 -1.47
N HIS A 331 -7.86 -4.96 -2.40
CA HIS A 331 -6.79 -3.96 -2.38
C HIS A 331 -7.33 -2.52 -2.52
N ARG A 332 -8.41 -2.32 -3.30
CA ARG A 332 -9.06 -1.02 -3.42
C ARG A 332 -9.76 -0.63 -2.13
N ILE A 333 -10.65 -1.47 -1.59
CA ILE A 333 -11.39 -1.13 -0.38
C ILE A 333 -10.49 -0.99 0.85
N GLY A 334 -9.36 -1.69 0.88
CA GLY A 334 -8.32 -1.55 1.90
C GLY A 334 -7.54 -0.23 1.85
N ARG A 335 -7.90 0.72 0.96
CA ARG A 335 -7.35 2.08 1.00
C ARG A 335 -8.05 2.95 2.06
N THR A 336 -9.24 2.59 2.51
CA THR A 336 -9.94 3.24 3.63
C THR A 336 -10.04 2.31 4.85
N GLY A 337 -10.52 2.80 5.97
CA GLY A 337 -10.66 2.03 7.21
C GLY A 337 -9.34 1.64 7.86
N ARG A 338 -8.27 2.43 7.67
CA ARG A 338 -6.93 2.18 8.22
C ARG A 338 -6.75 2.82 9.60
N ALA A 339 -5.82 2.28 10.38
CA ALA A 339 -5.44 2.82 11.70
C ALA A 339 -6.63 3.04 12.65
N GLY A 340 -7.58 2.09 12.67
CA GLY A 340 -8.76 2.16 13.55
C GLY A 340 -9.86 3.14 13.12
N ARG A 341 -9.69 3.84 11.98
CA ARG A 341 -10.71 4.75 11.43
C ARG A 341 -11.80 3.97 10.68
N THR A 342 -13.00 4.53 10.62
CA THR A 342 -14.10 4.03 9.80
C THR A 342 -13.94 4.53 8.36
N GLY A 343 -14.45 3.75 7.39
CA GLY A 343 -14.48 4.16 6.00
C GLY A 343 -15.60 3.47 5.26
N THR A 344 -15.98 3.95 4.08
CA THR A 344 -17.06 3.37 3.27
C THR A 344 -16.53 2.94 1.90
N ALA A 345 -16.88 1.73 1.47
CA ALA A 345 -16.59 1.23 0.12
C ALA A 345 -17.88 1.19 -0.71
N ILE A 346 -17.86 1.86 -1.86
CA ILE A 346 -19.01 1.98 -2.76
C ILE A 346 -18.64 1.33 -4.10
N THR A 347 -19.54 0.51 -4.66
CA THR A 347 -19.34 -0.12 -5.96
C THR A 347 -20.53 0.17 -6.88
N LEU A 348 -20.25 0.78 -8.02
CA LEU A 348 -21.19 0.94 -9.11
C LEU A 348 -21.05 -0.24 -10.08
N LEU A 349 -22.13 -0.98 -10.33
CA LEU A 349 -22.10 -2.15 -11.19
C LEU A 349 -23.31 -2.20 -12.12
N GLU A 350 -23.15 -2.85 -13.26
CA GLU A 350 -24.25 -3.09 -14.18
C GLU A 350 -25.09 -4.31 -13.73
N PRO A 351 -26.37 -4.40 -14.14
CA PRO A 351 -27.22 -5.55 -13.82
C PRO A 351 -26.60 -6.90 -14.18
N ARG A 352 -25.84 -6.97 -15.28
CA ARG A 352 -25.15 -8.19 -15.73
C ARG A 352 -23.95 -8.60 -14.84
N GLU A 353 -23.40 -7.66 -14.05
CA GLU A 353 -22.24 -7.88 -13.19
C GLU A 353 -22.64 -8.40 -11.78
N HIS A 354 -23.93 -8.57 -11.51
CA HIS A 354 -24.46 -9.02 -10.22
C HIS A 354 -23.88 -10.38 -9.75
N ARG A 355 -23.62 -11.29 -10.72
CA ARG A 355 -22.99 -12.58 -10.39
C ARG A 355 -21.56 -12.40 -9.89
N HIS A 356 -20.83 -11.45 -10.44
CA HIS A 356 -19.47 -11.13 -10.03
C HIS A 356 -19.45 -10.54 -8.61
N LEU A 357 -20.38 -9.65 -8.28
CA LEU A 357 -20.55 -9.13 -6.91
C LEU A 357 -20.76 -10.28 -5.90
N ARG A 358 -21.64 -11.24 -6.22
CA ARG A 358 -21.89 -12.41 -5.36
C ARG A 358 -20.68 -13.31 -5.19
N ALA A 359 -19.81 -13.41 -6.20
CA ALA A 359 -18.54 -14.13 -6.10
C ALA A 359 -17.58 -13.41 -5.14
N ILE A 360 -17.51 -12.08 -5.20
CA ILE A 360 -16.71 -11.25 -4.27
C ILE A 360 -17.21 -11.45 -2.83
N GLU A 361 -18.51 -11.34 -2.56
CA GLU A 361 -19.08 -11.56 -1.23
C GLU A 361 -18.69 -12.92 -0.63
N ARG A 362 -18.74 -13.98 -1.46
CA ARG A 362 -18.41 -15.34 -1.03
C ARG A 362 -16.92 -15.50 -0.67
N ILE A 363 -16.04 -14.89 -1.47
CA ILE A 363 -14.58 -15.02 -1.29
C ILE A 363 -14.13 -14.13 -0.12
N THR A 364 -14.67 -12.92 -0.02
CA THR A 364 -14.32 -11.98 1.04
C THR A 364 -15.03 -12.27 2.37
N LYS A 365 -15.99 -13.21 2.36
CA LYS A 365 -16.90 -13.50 3.50
C LYS A 365 -17.58 -12.24 4.07
N SER A 366 -17.76 -11.23 3.23
CA SER A 366 -18.27 -9.91 3.61
C SER A 366 -19.56 -9.63 2.86
N ARG A 367 -20.60 -9.19 3.57
CA ARG A 367 -21.86 -8.80 2.94
C ARG A 367 -21.73 -7.44 2.30
N ILE A 368 -22.19 -7.31 1.05
CA ILE A 368 -22.26 -6.04 0.31
C ILE A 368 -23.72 -5.62 0.24
N GLU A 369 -24.06 -4.49 0.85
CA GLU A 369 -25.43 -3.97 0.87
C GLU A 369 -25.78 -3.36 -0.50
N ILE A 370 -26.85 -3.87 -1.13
CA ILE A 370 -27.33 -3.28 -2.38
C ILE A 370 -28.34 -2.20 -2.05
N ARG A 371 -28.05 -0.96 -2.48
CA ARG A 371 -28.91 0.20 -2.30
C ARG A 371 -29.44 0.72 -3.64
N SER A 372 -30.59 1.39 -3.59
CA SER A 372 -31.10 2.17 -4.72
C SER A 372 -30.32 3.49 -4.84
N VAL A 373 -30.10 3.94 -6.08
CA VAL A 373 -29.45 5.23 -6.33
C VAL A 373 -30.29 6.37 -5.76
N PRO A 374 -29.69 7.31 -4.99
CA PRO A 374 -30.43 8.45 -4.44
C PRO A 374 -31.15 9.24 -5.53
N SER A 375 -32.38 9.63 -5.28
CA SER A 375 -33.13 10.53 -6.17
C SER A 375 -32.66 11.98 -6.02
N ALA A 376 -33.01 12.84 -6.98
CA ALA A 376 -32.75 14.27 -6.84
C ALA A 376 -33.46 14.91 -5.62
N THR A 377 -34.55 14.31 -5.20
CA THR A 377 -35.30 14.75 -4.01
C THR A 377 -34.55 14.42 -2.72
N ASP A 378 -33.95 13.21 -2.64
CA ASP A 378 -33.14 12.79 -1.49
C ASP A 378 -31.91 13.69 -1.30
N VAL A 379 -31.21 14.00 -2.40
CA VAL A 379 -30.06 14.92 -2.37
C VAL A 379 -30.47 16.32 -1.92
N ARG A 380 -31.61 16.84 -2.39
CA ARG A 380 -32.11 18.16 -1.95
C ARG A 380 -32.48 18.17 -0.47
N ALA A 381 -33.15 17.12 0.00
CA ALA A 381 -33.54 16.98 1.41
C ALA A 381 -32.26 16.96 2.29
N HIS A 382 -31.29 16.16 1.93
CA HIS A 382 -30.02 16.08 2.66
C HIS A 382 -29.28 17.42 2.72
N ARG A 383 -29.15 18.14 1.59
CA ARG A 383 -28.54 19.48 1.57
C ARG A 383 -29.25 20.49 2.46
N LEU A 384 -30.58 20.43 2.54
CA LEU A 384 -31.37 21.30 3.44
C LEU A 384 -31.13 20.96 4.92
N GLU A 385 -30.96 19.67 5.26
CA GLU A 385 -30.64 19.22 6.61
C GLU A 385 -29.26 19.68 7.05
N VAL A 386 -28.24 19.53 6.18
CA VAL A 386 -26.87 20.00 6.44
C VAL A 386 -26.84 21.51 6.69
N VAL A 387 -27.52 22.31 5.87
CA VAL A 387 -27.62 23.77 6.08
C VAL A 387 -28.32 24.12 7.38
N ARG A 388 -29.38 23.40 7.76
CA ARG A 388 -30.12 23.63 9.03
C ARG A 388 -29.30 23.23 10.26
N GLY A 389 -28.46 22.21 10.17
CA GLY A 389 -27.57 21.77 11.26
C GLY A 389 -26.32 22.65 11.42
N SER A 390 -26.03 23.54 10.46
CA SER A 390 -24.87 24.45 10.48
C SER A 390 -25.22 25.86 11.00
N VAL A 391 -26.46 26.11 11.37
CA VAL A 391 -27.00 27.33 12.00
C VAL A 391 -27.34 27.04 13.47
#